data_251f9069375d7370f5027dd0f673b6aa
#
_entry.id   251f9069375d7370f5027dd0f673b6aa
#
_cell.length_a   1.000
_cell.length_b   1.000
_cell.length_c   1.000
_cell.angle_alpha   90.00
_cell.angle_beta   90.00
_cell.angle_gamma   90.00
#
_symmetry.space_group_name_H-M   'P 1'
#
loop_
_entity.id
_entity.type
_entity.pdbx_description
1 polymer ?
#
loop_
_entity_poly.entity_id
_entity_poly.type
_entity_poly.pdbx_seq_one_letter_code
_entity_poly.pdbx_strand_id
1 'polypeptide(L)'
;MNWTDGLHKPISAAGDLIMASLAIDTAEFTAETLGSRPAPAEWNRKGVNAAPALEPVVFLPGLLCDQSLWRQQVHALSDVAAPMIADLTLDDTIGAMAERTLAAAPRRFSLAGLSMGGYVALEIMRRAPERVSRLALINSSARSDTPERSRQRQAGIESLRRGKFVGITHRLLGELVHADNTVGPVADEMRGMASRVGGDAFIRQQHAIMTRPDSLDSLHAIRVPTMVVVGDGDRITPPDHAREIHERIAGSSFHTIGACGHMAALEHPEQVNFLLRGWLQRSAA
;
A
#
# COMPACT_ATOMS: atom_id res chain seq x y z
N MET A 1 -20.48 -13.23 -62.50
CA MET A 1 -20.14 -11.94 -63.08
C MET A 1 -18.91 -11.43 -62.34
N ASN A 2 -17.79 -11.51 -63.06
CA ASN A 2 -16.46 -11.02 -62.64
C ASN A 2 -16.48 -9.50 -62.59
N TRP A 3 -15.76 -8.93 -61.64
CA TRP A 3 -14.93 -7.74 -61.82
C TRP A 3 -13.79 -7.77 -60.80
N THR A 4 -12.62 -8.13 -61.33
CA THR A 4 -11.28 -7.81 -60.85
C THR A 4 -10.91 -6.42 -61.31
N ASP A 5 -9.90 -5.86 -60.61
CA ASP A 5 -8.96 -4.82 -61.00
C ASP A 5 -9.16 -3.45 -60.35
N GLY A 6 -8.06 -3.05 -59.70
CA GLY A 6 -7.83 -1.64 -59.47
C GLY A 6 -6.81 -1.26 -58.43
N LEU A 7 -5.51 -1.46 -58.73
CA LEU A 7 -4.40 -0.52 -58.54
C LEU A 7 -3.77 -0.31 -57.13
N HIS A 8 -2.63 -0.97 -57.03
CA HIS A 8 -1.47 -0.53 -56.24
C HIS A 8 -1.09 0.90 -56.58
N LYS A 9 -0.94 1.74 -55.55
CA LYS A 9 -0.03 2.87 -55.60
C LYS A 9 0.94 2.81 -54.43
N PRO A 10 2.25 2.97 -54.65
CA PRO A 10 3.27 2.99 -53.62
C PRO A 10 3.26 4.34 -52.90
N ILE A 11 3.30 4.34 -51.58
CA ILE A 11 3.56 5.54 -50.79
C ILE A 11 5.09 5.67 -50.78
N SER A 12 5.54 6.69 -51.50
CA SER A 12 6.90 7.21 -51.60
C SER A 12 7.30 7.90 -50.34
N ALA A 13 8.51 7.55 -49.87
CA ALA A 13 9.56 8.40 -49.31
C ALA A 13 9.12 9.70 -48.58
N ALA A 14 9.02 9.63 -47.27
CA ALA A 14 9.22 10.77 -46.35
C ALA A 14 9.71 10.24 -44.99
N GLY A 15 10.88 9.64 -44.99
CA GLY A 15 11.49 9.06 -43.79
C GLY A 15 13.00 9.33 -43.66
N ASP A 16 13.52 10.18 -44.51
CA ASP A 16 14.94 10.54 -44.50
C ASP A 16 15.09 12.04 -44.30
N LEU A 17 15.02 12.51 -43.09
CA LEU A 17 15.57 13.83 -42.70
C LEU A 17 15.39 14.01 -41.18
N ILE A 18 16.16 13.35 -40.35
CA ILE A 18 16.67 13.77 -39.04
C ILE A 18 17.69 12.71 -38.56
N MET A 19 18.76 12.59 -39.30
CA MET A 19 20.05 12.05 -38.84
C MET A 19 21.15 12.98 -39.40
N ALA A 20 21.04 14.25 -39.01
CA ALA A 20 22.10 15.20 -39.24
C ALA A 20 22.94 15.29 -37.97
N SER A 21 24.08 14.62 -38.02
CA SER A 21 25.37 15.14 -37.58
C SER A 21 25.44 15.67 -36.14
N LEU A 22 25.73 14.79 -35.19
CA LEU A 22 26.70 15.11 -34.14
C LEU A 22 27.93 14.23 -34.36
N ALA A 23 28.67 14.56 -35.39
CA ALA A 23 30.09 14.20 -35.52
C ALA A 23 30.85 15.01 -34.46
N ILE A 24 31.03 14.40 -33.28
CA ILE A 24 32.02 14.89 -32.32
C ILE A 24 33.36 14.57 -32.93
N ASP A 25 34.06 15.65 -33.32
CA ASP A 25 35.42 15.62 -33.79
C ASP A 25 36.35 15.01 -32.72
N THR A 26 36.80 13.78 -32.94
CA THR A 26 37.69 13.03 -32.06
C THR A 26 39.16 13.36 -32.34
N ALA A 27 39.46 14.50 -32.93
CA ALA A 27 40.82 14.94 -33.16
C ALA A 27 41.39 15.61 -31.90
N GLU A 28 42.38 14.97 -31.33
CA GLU A 28 43.41 15.54 -30.44
C GLU A 28 43.00 15.89 -28.99
N PHE A 29 42.62 14.86 -28.19
CA PHE A 29 42.94 14.91 -26.77
C PHE A 29 44.28 14.19 -26.52
N THR A 30 45.37 14.95 -26.62
CA THR A 30 46.66 14.44 -26.17
C THR A 30 46.75 14.45 -24.65
N ALA A 31 47.38 13.42 -24.09
CA ALA A 31 47.53 13.19 -22.65
C ALA A 31 48.23 14.29 -21.84
N GLU A 32 48.66 15.36 -22.49
CA GLU A 32 49.43 16.46 -21.88
C GLU A 32 48.58 17.61 -21.34
N THR A 33 47.27 17.65 -21.60
CA THR A 33 46.38 18.71 -21.09
C THR A 33 45.65 18.31 -19.77
N LEU A 34 45.89 17.10 -19.27
CA LEU A 34 45.49 16.74 -17.93
C LEU A 34 46.57 17.16 -16.94
N GLY A 35 46.65 18.47 -16.66
CA GLY A 35 47.34 18.95 -15.48
C GLY A 35 46.91 18.07 -14.28
N SER A 36 47.89 17.63 -13.49
CA SER A 36 47.71 16.81 -12.29
C SER A 36 46.48 17.27 -11.52
N ARG A 37 45.35 16.56 -11.68
CA ARG A 37 44.19 16.77 -10.80
C ARG A 37 44.69 16.55 -9.37
N PRO A 38 44.57 17.53 -8.48
CA PRO A 38 44.80 17.26 -7.08
C PRO A 38 43.98 16.05 -6.70
N ALA A 39 44.61 15.11 -5.97
CA ALA A 39 43.88 13.98 -5.36
C ALA A 39 42.59 14.53 -4.77
N PRO A 40 41.46 13.85 -4.93
CA PRO A 40 40.20 14.34 -4.36
C PRO A 40 40.46 14.64 -2.90
N ALA A 41 40.33 15.93 -2.55
CA ALA A 41 40.50 16.38 -1.19
C ALA A 41 39.73 15.39 -0.33
N GLU A 42 40.39 14.76 0.65
CA GLU A 42 39.72 13.91 1.60
C GLU A 42 38.56 14.73 2.15
N TRP A 43 37.35 14.37 1.74
CA TRP A 43 36.14 14.98 2.23
C TRP A 43 36.18 14.78 3.74
N ASN A 44 36.49 15.86 4.44
CA ASN A 44 36.68 15.89 5.88
C ASN A 44 35.37 15.43 6.52
N ARG A 45 35.23 14.13 6.81
CA ARG A 45 34.05 13.51 7.44
C ARG A 45 33.86 13.93 8.91
N LYS A 46 34.59 14.96 9.34
CA LYS A 46 34.43 15.53 10.65
C LYS A 46 33.40 16.66 10.56
N GLY A 47 32.13 16.34 10.91
CA GLY A 47 31.14 17.36 11.18
C GLY A 47 29.82 17.33 10.39
N VAL A 48 29.58 16.33 9.53
CA VAL A 48 28.21 16.09 9.08
C VAL A 48 27.55 15.28 10.21
N ASN A 49 26.81 15.94 11.09
CA ASN A 49 25.83 15.24 11.91
C ASN A 49 24.98 14.43 10.94
N ALA A 50 25.14 13.10 10.93
CA ALA A 50 24.33 12.24 10.12
C ALA A 50 22.88 12.59 10.46
N ALA A 51 22.11 13.03 9.46
CA ALA A 51 20.70 13.22 9.64
C ALA A 51 20.14 11.92 10.27
N PRO A 52 19.25 12.00 11.24
CA PRO A 52 18.69 10.80 11.88
C PRO A 52 18.20 9.87 10.76
N ALA A 53 18.62 8.60 10.83
CA ALA A 53 18.20 7.62 9.84
C ALA A 53 16.69 7.52 9.84
N LEU A 54 16.05 7.69 8.66
CA LEU A 54 14.60 7.56 8.52
C LEU A 54 14.18 6.14 8.89
N GLU A 55 13.10 5.98 9.62
CA GLU A 55 12.55 4.68 9.97
C GLU A 55 11.95 4.01 8.71
N PRO A 56 12.40 2.81 8.33
CA PRO A 56 11.74 2.08 7.26
C PRO A 56 10.32 1.70 7.65
N VAL A 57 9.32 2.12 6.87
CA VAL A 57 7.91 1.81 7.12
C VAL A 57 7.32 1.11 5.92
N VAL A 58 6.74 -0.08 6.14
CA VAL A 58 5.98 -0.82 5.14
C VAL A 58 4.50 -0.58 5.37
N PHE A 59 3.84 -0.02 4.35
CA PHE A 59 2.41 0.23 4.33
C PHE A 59 1.68 -0.82 3.49
N LEU A 60 0.63 -1.41 4.05
CA LEU A 60 -0.18 -2.45 3.44
C LEU A 60 -1.58 -1.93 3.14
N PRO A 61 -1.96 -1.80 1.85
CA PRO A 61 -3.28 -1.32 1.46
C PRO A 61 -4.42 -2.30 1.78
N GLY A 62 -5.66 -1.79 1.76
CA GLY A 62 -6.87 -2.57 1.86
C GLY A 62 -7.31 -3.22 0.53
N LEU A 63 -8.43 -3.93 0.57
CA LEU A 63 -9.12 -4.46 -0.62
C LEU A 63 -9.47 -3.31 -1.58
N LEU A 64 -9.17 -3.49 -2.88
CA LEU A 64 -9.39 -2.48 -3.94
C LEU A 64 -8.63 -1.16 -3.71
N CYS A 65 -7.60 -1.16 -2.88
CA CYS A 65 -6.73 -0.01 -2.66
C CYS A 65 -5.35 -0.23 -3.31
N ASP A 66 -4.78 0.87 -3.78
CA ASP A 66 -3.40 0.96 -4.29
C ASP A 66 -2.55 1.92 -3.42
N GLN A 67 -1.40 2.34 -3.93
CA GLN A 67 -0.49 3.26 -3.22
C GLN A 67 -1.14 4.60 -2.86
N SER A 68 -2.21 5.00 -3.55
CA SER A 68 -2.88 6.28 -3.30
C SER A 68 -3.57 6.32 -1.93
N LEU A 69 -3.92 5.15 -1.37
CA LEU A 69 -4.45 5.05 0.00
C LEU A 69 -3.53 5.75 1.02
N TRP A 70 -2.22 5.58 0.87
CA TRP A 70 -1.22 6.04 1.83
C TRP A 70 -0.52 7.34 1.43
N ARG A 71 -0.94 7.98 0.34
CA ARG A 71 -0.27 9.18 -0.20
C ARG A 71 -0.11 10.29 0.83
N GLN A 72 -1.15 10.56 1.62
CA GLN A 72 -1.11 11.63 2.62
C GLN A 72 -0.19 11.28 3.80
N GLN A 73 -0.17 10.01 4.21
CA GLN A 73 0.72 9.51 5.26
C GLN A 73 2.18 9.54 4.83
N VAL A 74 2.47 9.09 3.62
CA VAL A 74 3.83 9.15 3.02
C VAL A 74 4.34 10.58 2.97
N HIS A 75 3.51 11.52 2.53
CA HIS A 75 3.89 12.94 2.48
C HIS A 75 4.14 13.52 3.87
N ALA A 76 3.21 13.30 4.80
CA ALA A 76 3.27 13.89 6.13
C ALA A 76 4.37 13.30 7.03
N LEU A 77 4.86 12.10 6.73
CA LEU A 77 5.90 11.41 7.52
C LEU A 77 7.28 11.41 6.84
N SER A 78 7.45 12.12 5.73
CA SER A 78 8.66 12.10 4.90
C SER A 78 9.94 12.56 5.62
N ASP A 79 9.81 13.29 6.71
CA ASP A 79 10.90 13.76 7.56
C ASP A 79 11.36 12.72 8.62
N VAL A 80 10.55 11.68 8.88
CA VAL A 80 10.82 10.66 9.92
C VAL A 80 10.78 9.23 9.39
N ALA A 81 10.21 9.00 8.21
CA ALA A 81 9.99 7.67 7.64
C ALA A 81 10.53 7.54 6.22
N ALA A 82 11.10 6.36 5.91
CA ALA A 82 11.39 5.88 4.56
C ALA A 82 10.28 4.88 4.15
N PRO A 83 9.23 5.32 3.43
CA PRO A 83 8.06 4.50 3.16
C PRO A 83 8.29 3.51 2.01
N MET A 84 7.76 2.31 2.17
CA MET A 84 7.49 1.34 1.11
C MET A 84 6.00 1.00 1.14
N ILE A 85 5.32 1.02 0.00
CA ILE A 85 3.94 0.56 -0.11
C ILE A 85 3.93 -0.77 -0.84
N ALA A 86 3.39 -1.81 -0.20
CA ALA A 86 3.32 -3.14 -0.80
C ALA A 86 2.21 -3.23 -1.85
N ASP A 87 2.48 -3.95 -2.93
CA ASP A 87 1.46 -4.32 -3.90
C ASP A 87 0.79 -5.63 -3.48
N LEU A 88 -0.48 -5.55 -3.09
CA LEU A 88 -1.30 -6.68 -2.65
C LEU A 88 -2.32 -7.10 -3.73
N THR A 89 -2.05 -6.80 -5.00
CA THR A 89 -2.97 -7.10 -6.11
C THR A 89 -2.63 -8.40 -6.86
N LEU A 90 -1.45 -8.97 -6.63
CA LEU A 90 -0.89 -10.04 -7.46
C LEU A 90 -1.18 -11.45 -6.93
N ASP A 91 -1.47 -11.61 -5.64
CA ASP A 91 -1.61 -12.90 -4.98
C ASP A 91 -3.06 -13.14 -4.52
N ASP A 92 -3.45 -14.39 -4.40
CA ASP A 92 -4.79 -14.84 -4.02
C ASP A 92 -4.86 -15.48 -2.62
N THR A 93 -3.77 -15.39 -1.84
CA THR A 93 -3.72 -15.79 -0.43
C THR A 93 -3.00 -14.73 0.41
N ILE A 94 -3.44 -14.55 1.65
CA ILE A 94 -2.76 -13.66 2.62
C ILE A 94 -1.32 -14.11 2.85
N GLY A 95 -1.06 -15.42 2.84
CA GLY A 95 0.29 -15.97 2.98
C GLY A 95 1.23 -15.56 1.86
N ALA A 96 0.79 -15.62 0.59
CA ALA A 96 1.59 -15.20 -0.56
C ALA A 96 1.80 -13.69 -0.60
N MET A 97 0.78 -12.89 -0.24
CA MET A 97 0.92 -11.43 -0.08
C MET A 97 1.98 -11.09 0.99
N ALA A 98 1.98 -11.79 2.12
CA ALA A 98 2.97 -11.62 3.19
C ALA A 98 4.39 -11.99 2.70
N GLU A 99 4.53 -13.10 2.01
CA GLU A 99 5.80 -13.57 1.43
C GLU A 99 6.39 -12.57 0.43
N ARG A 100 5.58 -12.11 -0.53
CA ARG A 100 5.97 -11.08 -1.51
C ARG A 100 6.38 -9.78 -0.83
N THR A 101 5.62 -9.35 0.18
CA THR A 101 5.95 -8.16 0.97
C THR A 101 7.29 -8.34 1.68
N LEU A 102 7.52 -9.47 2.37
CA LEU A 102 8.76 -9.77 3.06
C LEU A 102 9.97 -9.85 2.13
N ALA A 103 9.78 -10.34 0.90
CA ALA A 103 10.85 -10.41 -0.10
C ALA A 103 11.31 -9.03 -0.56
N ALA A 104 10.40 -8.05 -0.62
CA ALA A 104 10.70 -6.68 -1.06
C ALA A 104 11.08 -5.74 0.10
N ALA A 105 10.64 -6.05 1.33
CA ALA A 105 10.81 -5.17 2.49
C ALA A 105 12.27 -5.10 2.98
N PRO A 106 12.68 -3.98 3.59
CA PRO A 106 13.95 -3.86 4.29
C PRO A 106 14.12 -4.95 5.37
N ARG A 107 15.37 -5.17 5.79
CA ARG A 107 15.66 -6.22 6.79
C ARG A 107 14.85 -6.07 8.09
N ARG A 108 14.66 -4.84 8.56
CA ARG A 108 13.84 -4.48 9.72
C ARG A 108 13.02 -3.23 9.39
N PHE A 109 11.75 -3.21 9.76
CA PHE A 109 10.82 -2.14 9.41
C PHE A 109 9.68 -2.03 10.40
N SER A 110 9.06 -0.85 10.46
CA SER A 110 7.76 -0.63 11.07
C SER A 110 6.66 -1.00 10.06
N LEU A 111 5.57 -1.62 10.51
CA LEU A 111 4.54 -2.21 9.66
C LEU A 111 3.18 -1.58 9.96
N ALA A 112 2.54 -1.01 8.96
CA ALA A 112 1.21 -0.41 9.07
C ALA A 112 0.26 -1.01 8.04
N GLY A 113 -0.88 -1.55 8.48
CA GLY A 113 -1.87 -2.17 7.59
C GLY A 113 -3.28 -1.65 7.83
N LEU A 114 -4.01 -1.35 6.74
CA LEU A 114 -5.41 -0.99 6.76
C LEU A 114 -6.26 -2.14 6.23
N SER A 115 -7.30 -2.55 6.97
CA SER A 115 -8.27 -3.56 6.54
C SER A 115 -7.60 -4.89 6.15
N MET A 116 -7.69 -5.32 4.89
CA MET A 116 -6.97 -6.49 4.34
C MET A 116 -5.46 -6.39 4.58
N GLY A 117 -4.88 -5.19 4.47
CA GLY A 117 -3.47 -4.96 4.82
C GLY A 117 -3.14 -5.32 6.27
N GLY A 118 -4.10 -5.18 7.19
CA GLY A 118 -3.96 -5.65 8.58
C GLY A 118 -3.92 -7.17 8.68
N TYR A 119 -4.67 -7.91 7.84
CA TYR A 119 -4.58 -9.37 7.79
C TYR A 119 -3.20 -9.83 7.32
N VAL A 120 -2.65 -9.15 6.30
CA VAL A 120 -1.29 -9.41 5.81
C VAL A 120 -0.27 -9.05 6.89
N ALA A 121 -0.47 -7.96 7.63
CA ALA A 121 0.41 -7.57 8.74
C ALA A 121 0.45 -8.63 9.85
N LEU A 122 -0.70 -9.18 10.23
CA LEU A 122 -0.76 -10.27 11.23
C LEU A 122 -0.07 -11.55 10.72
N GLU A 123 -0.19 -11.86 9.44
CA GLU A 123 0.52 -12.99 8.84
C GLU A 123 2.04 -12.77 8.80
N ILE A 124 2.50 -11.55 8.52
CA ILE A 124 3.92 -11.17 8.61
C ILE A 124 4.42 -11.33 10.05
N MET A 125 3.64 -10.87 11.05
CA MET A 125 3.97 -11.04 12.47
C MET A 125 4.10 -12.51 12.88
N ARG A 126 3.31 -13.40 12.26
CA ARG A 126 3.39 -14.85 12.52
C ARG A 126 4.62 -15.50 11.89
N ARG A 127 5.05 -15.02 10.70
CA ARG A 127 6.14 -15.62 9.91
C ARG A 127 7.52 -15.08 10.25
N ALA A 128 7.62 -13.78 10.49
CA ALA A 128 8.89 -13.08 10.65
C ALA A 128 8.80 -11.94 11.67
N PRO A 129 8.37 -12.21 12.92
CA PRO A 129 8.17 -11.19 13.95
C PRO A 129 9.45 -10.39 14.24
N GLU A 130 10.63 -11.01 14.09
CA GLU A 130 11.93 -10.38 14.31
C GLU A 130 12.25 -9.26 13.29
N ARG A 131 11.58 -9.25 12.16
CA ARG A 131 11.74 -8.20 11.13
C ARG A 131 10.91 -6.96 11.40
N VAL A 132 9.91 -7.05 12.25
CA VAL A 132 8.98 -5.96 12.54
C VAL A 132 9.43 -5.23 13.80
N SER A 133 9.67 -3.93 13.69
CA SER A 133 10.06 -3.07 14.82
C SER A 133 8.85 -2.51 15.57
N ARG A 134 7.75 -2.26 14.87
CA ARG A 134 6.47 -1.72 15.37
C ARG A 134 5.33 -2.18 14.49
N LEU A 135 4.12 -2.26 15.05
CA LEU A 135 2.91 -2.66 14.32
C LEU A 135 1.81 -1.60 14.46
N ALA A 136 1.18 -1.21 13.36
CA ALA A 136 -0.05 -0.40 13.35
C ALA A 136 -1.15 -1.13 12.57
N LEU A 137 -2.29 -1.36 13.22
CA LEU A 137 -3.47 -1.98 12.62
C LEU A 137 -4.59 -0.95 12.60
N ILE A 138 -5.04 -0.60 11.39
CA ILE A 138 -6.01 0.46 11.15
C ILE A 138 -7.24 -0.14 10.50
N ASN A 139 -8.42 0.03 11.09
CA ASN A 139 -9.69 -0.48 10.55
C ASN A 139 -9.56 -1.95 10.10
N SER A 140 -9.13 -2.82 11.00
CA SER A 140 -8.85 -4.23 10.68
C SER A 140 -9.42 -5.18 11.72
N SER A 141 -9.28 -6.47 11.48
CA SER A 141 -9.75 -7.55 12.34
C SER A 141 -8.72 -8.67 12.41
N ALA A 142 -8.70 -9.41 13.52
CA ALA A 142 -7.94 -10.65 13.62
C ALA A 142 -8.78 -11.90 13.35
N ARG A 143 -10.11 -11.75 13.22
CA ARG A 143 -11.04 -12.86 12.96
C ARG A 143 -10.97 -13.33 11.52
N SER A 144 -11.15 -14.63 11.29
CA SER A 144 -11.50 -15.17 9.98
C SER A 144 -12.90 -14.69 9.55
N ASP A 145 -13.27 -14.90 8.29
CA ASP A 145 -14.64 -14.61 7.84
C ASP A 145 -15.64 -15.62 8.41
N THR A 146 -16.82 -15.14 8.78
CA THR A 146 -17.96 -16.03 9.06
C THR A 146 -18.44 -16.70 7.76
N PRO A 147 -19.14 -17.84 7.85
CA PRO A 147 -19.75 -18.47 6.67
C PRO A 147 -20.63 -17.51 5.86
N GLU A 148 -21.35 -16.59 6.52
CA GLU A 148 -22.19 -15.57 5.88
C GLU A 148 -21.36 -14.59 5.07
N ARG A 149 -20.26 -14.07 5.65
CA ARG A 149 -19.35 -13.14 4.96
C ARG A 149 -18.68 -13.82 3.79
N SER A 150 -18.24 -15.07 3.94
CA SER A 150 -17.65 -15.85 2.85
C SER A 150 -18.64 -16.03 1.69
N ARG A 151 -19.93 -16.34 1.98
CA ARG A 151 -20.98 -16.42 0.96
C ARG A 151 -21.21 -15.09 0.24
N GLN A 152 -21.21 -13.97 0.98
CA GLN A 152 -21.35 -12.63 0.38
C GLN A 152 -20.18 -12.30 -0.56
N ARG A 153 -18.94 -12.63 -0.19
CA ARG A 153 -17.76 -12.45 -1.04
C ARG A 153 -17.83 -13.31 -2.29
N GLN A 154 -18.20 -14.58 -2.13
CA GLN A 154 -18.39 -15.51 -3.25
C GLN A 154 -19.44 -15.00 -4.23
N ALA A 155 -20.58 -14.51 -3.74
CA ALA A 155 -21.61 -13.89 -4.58
C ALA A 155 -21.10 -12.64 -5.32
N GLY A 156 -20.25 -11.85 -4.68
CA GLY A 156 -19.56 -10.70 -5.31
C GLY A 156 -18.64 -11.12 -6.47
N ILE A 157 -17.84 -12.17 -6.28
CA ILE A 157 -16.98 -12.76 -7.31
C ILE A 157 -17.83 -13.27 -8.49
N GLU A 158 -18.88 -14.02 -8.21
CA GLU A 158 -19.77 -14.56 -9.24
C GLU A 158 -20.51 -13.47 -10.01
N SER A 159 -20.95 -12.41 -9.34
CA SER A 159 -21.56 -11.24 -9.99
C SER A 159 -20.58 -10.59 -10.96
N LEU A 160 -19.32 -10.43 -10.55
CA LEU A 160 -18.28 -9.88 -11.41
C LEU A 160 -18.01 -10.78 -12.62
N ARG A 161 -17.92 -12.09 -12.44
CA ARG A 161 -17.68 -13.06 -13.55
C ARG A 161 -18.79 -13.06 -14.59
N ARG A 162 -20.02 -12.69 -14.22
CA ARG A 162 -21.19 -12.60 -15.11
C ARG A 162 -21.36 -11.22 -15.76
N GLY A 163 -20.68 -10.19 -15.27
CA GLY A 163 -20.85 -8.81 -15.72
C GLY A 163 -19.53 -8.06 -15.86
N LYS A 164 -19.65 -6.74 -15.99
CA LYS A 164 -18.49 -5.86 -15.95
C LYS A 164 -18.15 -5.47 -14.51
N PHE A 165 -16.86 -5.31 -14.25
CA PHE A 165 -16.40 -4.72 -13.01
C PHE A 165 -16.88 -3.26 -12.92
N VAL A 166 -17.72 -2.96 -11.94
CA VAL A 166 -18.27 -1.61 -11.72
C VAL A 166 -17.52 -0.86 -10.61
N GLY A 167 -16.50 -1.49 -9.99
CA GLY A 167 -15.76 -0.90 -8.89
C GLY A 167 -16.62 -0.69 -7.65
N ILE A 168 -16.43 0.45 -6.98
CA ILE A 168 -17.16 0.82 -5.78
C ILE A 168 -18.44 1.56 -6.16
N THR A 169 -19.59 0.89 -5.96
CA THR A 169 -20.91 1.49 -6.15
C THR A 169 -21.22 2.50 -5.05
N HIS A 170 -22.19 3.39 -5.28
CA HIS A 170 -22.66 4.33 -4.25
C HIS A 170 -23.14 3.62 -2.97
N ARG A 171 -23.85 2.47 -3.12
CA ARG A 171 -24.28 1.66 -1.99
C ARG A 171 -23.10 1.12 -1.16
N LEU A 172 -22.11 0.54 -1.84
CA LEU A 172 -20.92 0.02 -1.16
C LEU A 172 -20.13 1.14 -0.49
N LEU A 173 -20.06 2.31 -1.11
CA LEU A 173 -19.40 3.48 -0.53
C LEU A 173 -20.03 3.87 0.81
N GLY A 174 -21.37 3.89 0.91
CA GLY A 174 -22.06 4.15 2.17
C GLY A 174 -21.82 3.13 3.30
N GLU A 175 -21.29 1.94 2.97
CA GLU A 175 -20.83 0.96 3.99
C GLU A 175 -19.35 1.18 4.37
N LEU A 176 -18.58 1.80 3.48
CA LEU A 176 -17.12 1.95 3.63
C LEU A 176 -16.70 3.25 4.29
N VAL A 177 -17.46 4.32 4.16
CA VAL A 177 -17.08 5.64 4.69
C VAL A 177 -18.19 6.24 5.54
N HIS A 178 -17.84 7.24 6.34
CA HIS A 178 -18.84 8.06 7.03
C HIS A 178 -19.75 8.77 6.03
N ALA A 179 -20.99 9.09 6.42
CA ALA A 179 -21.99 9.68 5.55
C ALA A 179 -21.50 10.94 4.82
N ASP A 180 -20.70 11.76 5.49
CA ASP A 180 -20.15 13.01 4.93
C ASP A 180 -19.14 12.78 3.80
N ASN A 181 -18.58 11.57 3.68
CA ASN A 181 -17.56 11.19 2.70
C ASN A 181 -18.10 10.35 1.53
N THR A 182 -19.41 10.19 1.41
CA THR A 182 -20.07 9.43 0.32
C THR A 182 -20.04 10.14 -1.04
N VAL A 183 -19.67 11.43 -1.05
CA VAL A 183 -19.41 12.26 -2.22
C VAL A 183 -18.12 13.05 -2.01
N GLY A 184 -17.55 13.59 -3.09
CA GLY A 184 -16.36 14.42 -3.04
C GLY A 184 -15.03 13.62 -3.01
N PRO A 185 -13.92 14.24 -2.56
CA PRO A 185 -12.55 13.73 -2.79
C PRO A 185 -12.29 12.32 -2.28
N VAL A 186 -12.82 11.94 -1.11
CA VAL A 186 -12.65 10.59 -0.54
C VAL A 186 -13.35 9.55 -1.44
N ALA A 187 -14.60 9.81 -1.80
CA ALA A 187 -15.38 8.95 -2.68
C ALA A 187 -14.72 8.79 -4.06
N ASP A 188 -14.21 9.88 -4.61
CA ASP A 188 -13.58 9.90 -5.94
C ASP A 188 -12.25 9.13 -5.92
N GLU A 189 -11.43 9.32 -4.88
CA GLU A 189 -10.19 8.54 -4.72
C GLU A 189 -10.46 7.05 -4.57
N MET A 190 -11.46 6.66 -3.77
CA MET A 190 -11.83 5.25 -3.60
C MET A 190 -12.30 4.61 -4.92
N ARG A 191 -13.11 5.31 -5.71
CA ARG A 191 -13.50 4.83 -7.05
C ARG A 191 -12.31 4.76 -8.01
N GLY A 192 -11.42 5.76 -7.94
CA GLY A 192 -10.18 5.79 -8.72
C GLY A 192 -9.27 4.60 -8.41
N MET A 193 -9.00 4.32 -7.14
CA MET A 193 -8.22 3.14 -6.71
C MET A 193 -8.87 1.85 -7.20
N ALA A 194 -10.17 1.66 -6.96
CA ALA A 194 -10.87 0.46 -7.40
C ALA A 194 -10.80 0.24 -8.91
N SER A 195 -10.90 1.32 -9.70
CA SER A 195 -10.76 1.28 -11.16
C SER A 195 -9.35 0.87 -11.59
N ARG A 196 -8.30 1.39 -10.94
CA ARG A 196 -6.90 1.04 -11.26
C ARG A 196 -6.55 -0.39 -10.84
N VAL A 197 -7.00 -0.83 -9.67
CA VAL A 197 -6.81 -2.21 -9.17
C VAL A 197 -7.52 -3.23 -10.05
N GLY A 198 -8.76 -2.96 -10.42
CA GLY A 198 -9.52 -3.75 -11.39
C GLY A 198 -10.10 -5.06 -10.85
N GLY A 199 -10.88 -5.72 -11.73
CA GLY A 199 -11.69 -6.89 -11.36
C GLY A 199 -10.88 -8.15 -11.06
N ASP A 200 -9.79 -8.40 -11.79
CA ASP A 200 -8.98 -9.61 -11.59
C ASP A 200 -8.26 -9.58 -10.24
N ALA A 201 -7.73 -8.43 -9.85
CA ALA A 201 -7.14 -8.25 -8.53
C ALA A 201 -8.21 -8.32 -7.42
N PHE A 202 -9.40 -7.77 -7.64
CA PHE A 202 -10.52 -7.93 -6.72
C PHE A 202 -10.83 -9.40 -6.44
N ILE A 203 -10.91 -10.25 -7.48
CA ILE A 203 -11.16 -11.68 -7.32
C ILE A 203 -10.06 -12.34 -6.47
N ARG A 204 -8.78 -12.09 -6.79
CA ARG A 204 -7.65 -12.61 -5.99
C ARG A 204 -7.72 -12.18 -4.55
N GLN A 205 -7.91 -10.89 -4.29
CA GLN A 205 -8.01 -10.33 -2.95
C GLN A 205 -9.20 -10.90 -2.17
N GLN A 206 -10.36 -11.12 -2.80
CA GLN A 206 -11.51 -11.77 -2.15
C GLN A 206 -11.18 -13.22 -1.77
N HIS A 207 -10.51 -13.98 -2.64
CA HIS A 207 -10.05 -15.33 -2.30
C HIS A 207 -9.08 -15.32 -1.13
N ALA A 208 -8.11 -14.41 -1.14
CA ALA A 208 -7.15 -14.24 -0.04
C ALA A 208 -7.85 -13.97 1.29
N ILE A 209 -8.87 -13.10 1.29
CA ILE A 209 -9.61 -12.76 2.50
C ILE A 209 -10.45 -13.96 3.00
N MET A 210 -11.16 -14.68 2.10
CA MET A 210 -12.00 -15.83 2.49
C MET A 210 -11.19 -16.98 3.07
N THR A 211 -9.96 -17.17 2.60
CA THR A 211 -9.10 -18.30 3.00
C THR A 211 -8.13 -17.98 4.13
N ARG A 212 -8.16 -16.72 4.65
CA ARG A 212 -7.26 -16.34 5.74
C ARG A 212 -7.54 -17.12 7.02
N PRO A 213 -6.51 -17.50 7.75
CA PRO A 213 -6.69 -18.09 9.07
C PRO A 213 -7.23 -17.07 10.06
N ASP A 214 -7.85 -17.54 11.13
CA ASP A 214 -8.08 -16.75 12.32
C ASP A 214 -6.75 -16.44 13.01
N SER A 215 -6.56 -15.20 13.44
CA SER A 215 -5.30 -14.74 14.04
C SER A 215 -5.43 -14.41 15.53
N LEU A 216 -6.61 -14.58 16.13
CA LEU A 216 -6.88 -14.19 17.51
C LEU A 216 -5.92 -14.85 18.51
N ASP A 217 -5.67 -16.14 18.34
CA ASP A 217 -4.81 -16.89 19.26
C ASP A 217 -3.33 -16.51 19.15
N SER A 218 -2.90 -15.92 18.03
CA SER A 218 -1.52 -15.48 17.83
C SER A 218 -1.23 -14.08 18.35
N LEU A 219 -2.23 -13.27 18.65
CA LEU A 219 -2.07 -11.87 19.06
C LEU A 219 -1.26 -11.73 20.34
N HIS A 220 -1.44 -12.65 21.29
CA HIS A 220 -0.72 -12.60 22.57
C HIS A 220 0.81 -12.81 22.44
N ALA A 221 1.27 -13.29 21.28
CA ALA A 221 2.71 -13.43 21.01
C ALA A 221 3.37 -12.13 20.52
N ILE A 222 2.59 -11.13 20.13
CA ILE A 222 3.10 -9.85 19.62
C ILE A 222 3.68 -9.05 20.80
N ARG A 223 4.96 -8.61 20.68
CA ARG A 223 5.70 -7.87 21.72
C ARG A 223 6.15 -6.48 21.30
N VAL A 224 6.07 -6.19 19.99
CA VAL A 224 6.50 -4.89 19.47
C VAL A 224 5.49 -3.78 19.86
N PRO A 225 5.92 -2.51 19.93
CA PRO A 225 5.00 -1.39 20.14
C PRO A 225 3.89 -1.41 19.11
N THR A 226 2.65 -1.66 19.58
CA THR A 226 1.49 -1.85 18.70
C THR A 226 0.49 -0.72 18.90
N MET A 227 -0.04 -0.22 17.79
CA MET A 227 -1.12 0.76 17.74
C MET A 227 -2.31 0.18 16.99
N VAL A 228 -3.49 0.28 17.58
CA VAL A 228 -4.76 -0.13 16.98
C VAL A 228 -5.64 1.10 16.80
N VAL A 229 -6.11 1.35 15.57
CA VAL A 229 -6.94 2.51 15.21
C VAL A 229 -8.21 2.02 14.52
N VAL A 230 -9.34 2.66 14.83
CA VAL A 230 -10.62 2.34 14.20
C VAL A 230 -11.51 3.58 14.10
N GLY A 231 -12.26 3.72 13.01
CA GLY A 231 -13.36 4.68 12.92
C GLY A 231 -14.55 4.26 13.77
N ASP A 232 -15.20 5.19 14.45
CA ASP A 232 -16.37 4.91 15.29
C ASP A 232 -17.58 4.38 14.50
N GLY A 233 -17.67 4.78 13.22
CA GLY A 233 -18.69 4.34 12.27
C GLY A 233 -18.25 3.21 11.33
N ASP A 234 -17.15 2.50 11.60
CA ASP A 234 -16.69 1.39 10.76
C ASP A 234 -17.68 0.22 10.78
N ARG A 235 -18.34 -0.05 9.64
CA ARG A 235 -19.31 -1.14 9.48
C ARG A 235 -18.69 -2.40 8.91
N ILE A 236 -17.48 -2.33 8.37
CA ILE A 236 -16.76 -3.46 7.78
C ILE A 236 -16.01 -4.26 8.85
N THR A 237 -15.24 -3.57 9.66
CA THR A 237 -14.55 -4.10 10.84
C THR A 237 -14.92 -3.23 12.05
N PRO A 238 -16.10 -3.48 12.67
CA PRO A 238 -16.61 -2.64 13.73
C PRO A 238 -15.65 -2.45 14.88
N PRO A 239 -15.80 -1.38 15.71
CA PRO A 239 -14.87 -1.03 16.78
C PRO A 239 -14.60 -2.17 17.78
N ASP A 240 -15.52 -3.10 17.98
CA ASP A 240 -15.32 -4.28 18.84
C ASP A 240 -14.23 -5.23 18.29
N HIS A 241 -14.05 -5.34 16.96
CA HIS A 241 -12.94 -6.10 16.37
C HIS A 241 -11.58 -5.49 16.71
N ALA A 242 -11.48 -4.17 16.65
CA ALA A 242 -10.25 -3.47 17.00
C ALA A 242 -9.97 -3.52 18.52
N ARG A 243 -11.02 -3.44 19.33
CA ARG A 243 -10.94 -3.61 20.80
C ARG A 243 -10.44 -5.01 21.15
N GLU A 244 -10.95 -6.05 20.50
CA GLU A 244 -10.49 -7.43 20.70
C GLU A 244 -9.00 -7.61 20.38
N ILE A 245 -8.51 -6.97 19.32
CA ILE A 245 -7.07 -6.96 19.01
C ILE A 245 -6.28 -6.28 20.14
N HIS A 246 -6.74 -5.10 20.57
CA HIS A 246 -6.09 -4.33 21.63
C HIS A 246 -6.02 -5.11 22.95
N GLU A 247 -7.10 -5.74 23.38
CA GLU A 247 -7.17 -6.52 24.62
C GLU A 247 -6.24 -7.74 24.63
N ARG A 248 -5.92 -8.30 23.46
CA ARG A 248 -5.04 -9.47 23.32
C ARG A 248 -3.56 -9.14 23.10
N ILE A 249 -3.23 -7.90 22.72
CA ILE A 249 -1.84 -7.45 22.53
C ILE A 249 -1.42 -6.59 23.72
N ALA A 250 -0.61 -7.16 24.60
CA ALA A 250 -0.14 -6.46 25.79
C ALA A 250 0.64 -5.19 25.43
N GLY A 251 0.32 -4.07 26.08
CA GLY A 251 0.99 -2.78 25.87
C GLY A 251 0.62 -2.06 24.57
N SER A 252 -0.33 -2.57 23.78
CA SER A 252 -0.85 -1.85 22.62
C SER A 252 -1.56 -0.56 23.03
N SER A 253 -1.63 0.41 22.12
CA SER A 253 -2.50 1.59 22.27
C SER A 253 -3.73 1.44 21.39
N PHE A 254 -4.86 1.96 21.87
CA PHE A 254 -6.16 1.89 21.17
C PHE A 254 -6.67 3.31 20.91
N HIS A 255 -7.08 3.59 19.68
CA HIS A 255 -7.56 4.91 19.27
C HIS A 255 -8.83 4.78 18.43
N THR A 256 -9.86 5.53 18.78
CA THR A 256 -11.09 5.65 18.01
C THR A 256 -11.13 7.03 17.35
N ILE A 257 -11.40 7.08 16.04
CA ILE A 257 -11.57 8.33 15.29
C ILE A 257 -13.07 8.57 15.13
N GLY A 258 -13.55 9.72 15.59
CA GLY A 258 -14.96 10.10 15.52
C GLY A 258 -15.39 10.52 14.10
N ALA A 259 -16.66 10.34 13.76
CA ALA A 259 -17.23 10.62 12.45
C ALA A 259 -16.44 9.99 11.29
N CYS A 260 -15.96 8.76 11.50
CA CYS A 260 -15.06 8.05 10.61
C CYS A 260 -15.61 6.66 10.30
N GLY A 261 -15.65 6.28 9.02
CA GLY A 261 -15.98 4.94 8.57
C GLY A 261 -14.76 4.01 8.55
N HIS A 262 -14.70 3.17 7.52
CA HIS A 262 -13.67 2.14 7.34
C HIS A 262 -12.36 2.67 6.76
N MET A 263 -12.36 3.85 6.19
CA MET A 263 -11.24 4.39 5.42
C MET A 263 -10.51 5.52 6.15
N ALA A 264 -10.19 5.31 7.41
CA ALA A 264 -9.61 6.34 8.30
C ALA A 264 -8.42 7.09 7.68
N ALA A 265 -7.54 6.42 6.93
CA ALA A 265 -6.40 7.04 6.27
C ALA A 265 -6.78 8.08 5.19
N LEU A 266 -7.98 7.96 4.60
CA LEU A 266 -8.54 8.90 3.63
C LEU A 266 -9.50 9.90 4.26
N GLU A 267 -10.34 9.44 5.20
CA GLU A 267 -11.39 10.24 5.82
C GLU A 267 -10.81 11.26 6.83
N HIS A 268 -9.81 10.85 7.60
CA HIS A 268 -9.18 11.66 8.63
C HIS A 268 -7.64 11.60 8.56
N PRO A 269 -7.03 11.99 7.43
CA PRO A 269 -5.60 11.82 7.20
C PRO A 269 -4.73 12.53 8.24
N GLU A 270 -5.14 13.71 8.70
CA GLU A 270 -4.38 14.48 9.69
C GLU A 270 -4.31 13.76 11.04
N GLN A 271 -5.43 13.18 11.50
CA GLN A 271 -5.47 12.41 12.74
C GLN A 271 -4.64 11.13 12.61
N VAL A 272 -4.76 10.42 11.49
CA VAL A 272 -3.94 9.21 11.23
C VAL A 272 -2.46 9.57 11.16
N ASN A 273 -2.09 10.69 10.52
CA ASN A 273 -0.71 11.17 10.45
C ASN A 273 -0.16 11.50 11.85
N PHE A 274 -0.94 12.17 12.68
CA PHE A 274 -0.56 12.48 14.07
C PHE A 274 -0.33 11.20 14.88
N LEU A 275 -1.23 10.23 14.80
CA LEU A 275 -1.12 8.95 15.48
C LEU A 275 0.10 8.13 15.01
N LEU A 276 0.30 8.04 13.70
CA LEU A 276 1.45 7.33 13.10
C LEU A 276 2.77 7.98 13.49
N ARG A 277 2.85 9.32 13.50
CA ARG A 277 4.06 10.03 13.93
C ARG A 277 4.39 9.73 15.39
N GLY A 278 3.41 9.79 16.28
CA GLY A 278 3.59 9.45 17.69
C GLY A 278 3.98 7.98 17.90
N TRP A 279 3.42 7.06 17.10
CA TRP A 279 3.75 5.64 17.12
C TRP A 279 5.20 5.38 16.67
N LEU A 280 5.67 6.05 15.61
CA LEU A 280 7.05 5.95 15.14
C LEU A 280 8.08 6.45 16.14
N GLN A 281 7.71 7.42 16.98
CA GLN A 281 8.59 8.00 18.02
C GLN A 281 8.66 7.16 19.29
N ARG A 282 7.78 6.18 19.49
CA ARG A 282 7.89 5.27 20.64
C ARG A 282 9.15 4.42 20.52
N SER A 283 9.90 4.30 21.62
CA SER A 283 11.07 3.42 21.65
C SER A 283 10.67 1.99 21.24
N ALA A 284 11.37 1.43 20.27
CA ALA A 284 11.30 -0.02 20.02
C ALA A 284 11.92 -0.71 21.23
N ALA A 285 11.19 -1.67 21.82
CA ALA A 285 11.68 -2.48 22.93
C ALA A 285 12.88 -3.34 22.53
#